data_8419558eaa329f61db563011c9549551
#
_entry.id   8419558eaa329f61db563011c9549551
#
_cell.length_a   1.000
_cell.length_b   1.000
_cell.length_c   1.000
_cell.angle_alpha   90.00
_cell.angle_beta   90.00
_cell.angle_gamma   90.00
#
_symmetry.space_group_name_H-M   'P 1'
#
loop_
_entity.id
_entity.type
_entity.pdbx_description
1 polymer ?
#
loop_
_entity_poly.entity_id
_entity_poly.type
_entity_poly.pdbx_seq_one_letter_code
_entity_poly.pdbx_strand_id
1 'polypeptide(L)'
;MENISRRTAIKTALVGGAALAVSGLEAANPAKKKKAETKEPLKGNVRHSVSKWCFGDYPLEEFCGICKNIGIESIELLDPKDWPVVQKNGLTVAMCQGAGLGIDRGFNDPKLHDELVASYEAVIPQVAAAGLTNLICFSGKRNGLTDLQGWENCE
;
A
#
# COMPACT_ATOMS: atom_id res chain seq x y z
N MET A 1 -5.23 -10.78 -41.89
CA MET A 1 -4.76 -11.62 -40.76
C MET A 1 -5.41 -11.09 -39.49
N GLU A 2 -6.43 -11.79 -39.00
CA GLU A 2 -7.14 -11.38 -37.77
C GLU A 2 -6.28 -11.69 -36.54
N ASN A 3 -6.13 -10.70 -35.67
CA ASN A 3 -5.43 -10.83 -34.40
C ASN A 3 -6.27 -11.62 -33.40
N ILE A 4 -5.93 -12.88 -33.19
CA ILE A 4 -6.59 -13.72 -32.19
C ILE A 4 -6.10 -13.28 -30.79
N SER A 5 -7.04 -12.78 -29.99
CA SER A 5 -6.81 -12.37 -28.60
C SER A 5 -6.34 -13.55 -27.75
N ARG A 6 -5.38 -13.32 -26.84
CA ARG A 6 -4.86 -14.33 -25.90
C ARG A 6 -5.97 -15.02 -25.06
N ARG A 7 -7.11 -14.36 -24.85
CA ARG A 7 -8.29 -14.93 -24.19
C ARG A 7 -9.01 -15.97 -25.04
N THR A 8 -8.98 -15.86 -26.36
CA THR A 8 -9.65 -16.78 -27.30
C THR A 8 -8.83 -18.09 -27.43
N ALA A 9 -7.50 -18.02 -27.41
CA ALA A 9 -6.65 -19.20 -27.49
C ALA A 9 -6.81 -20.17 -26.31
N ILE A 10 -7.13 -19.63 -25.09
CA ILE A 10 -7.33 -20.47 -23.89
C ILE A 10 -8.67 -21.22 -23.92
N LYS A 11 -9.69 -20.67 -24.57
CA LYS A 11 -11.01 -21.32 -24.66
C LYS A 11 -11.09 -22.47 -25.67
N THR A 12 -10.24 -22.47 -26.67
CA THR A 12 -10.24 -23.49 -27.72
C THR A 12 -9.53 -24.78 -27.32
N ALA A 13 -8.66 -24.74 -26.30
CA ALA A 13 -7.94 -25.91 -25.80
C ALA A 13 -8.76 -26.81 -24.84
N LEU A 14 -10.00 -26.43 -24.50
CA LEU A 14 -10.84 -27.13 -23.51
C LEU A 14 -12.01 -27.93 -24.08
N VAL A 15 -12.14 -28.03 -25.42
CA VAL A 15 -13.26 -28.75 -26.07
C VAL A 15 -12.71 -29.81 -27.03
N GLY A 16 -11.95 -30.78 -26.54
CA GLY A 16 -11.52 -31.87 -27.39
C GLY A 16 -10.96 -33.05 -26.60
N GLY A 17 -11.81 -33.85 -26.00
CA GLY A 17 -11.37 -35.07 -25.36
C GLY A 17 -12.55 -35.95 -24.96
N ALA A 18 -12.96 -36.86 -25.85
CA ALA A 18 -14.04 -37.78 -25.71
C ALA A 18 -13.80 -38.81 -24.59
N ALA A 19 -14.93 -39.23 -24.03
CA ALA A 19 -15.08 -40.25 -23.00
C ALA A 19 -14.45 -41.61 -23.37
N LEU A 20 -13.77 -42.23 -22.38
CA LEU A 20 -13.71 -43.67 -22.21
C LEU A 20 -13.83 -44.00 -20.72
N ALA A 21 -14.92 -44.67 -20.40
CA ALA A 21 -15.19 -45.21 -19.08
C ALA A 21 -14.31 -46.43 -18.82
N VAL A 22 -13.56 -46.41 -17.70
CA VAL A 22 -13.05 -47.62 -17.05
C VAL A 22 -13.20 -47.46 -15.54
N SER A 23 -13.87 -48.41 -14.97
CA SER A 23 -14.23 -48.61 -13.60
C SER A 23 -13.02 -48.80 -12.68
N GLY A 24 -13.04 -48.14 -11.52
CA GLY A 24 -12.48 -48.63 -10.27
C GLY A 24 -10.97 -48.60 -10.11
N LEU A 25 -10.50 -47.55 -9.43
CA LEU A 25 -9.46 -47.59 -8.38
C LEU A 25 -9.44 -46.22 -7.68
N GLU A 26 -9.74 -46.21 -6.38
CA GLU A 26 -9.47 -45.04 -5.53
C GLU A 26 -7.95 -44.80 -5.51
N ALA A 27 -7.50 -43.86 -6.35
CA ALA A 27 -6.14 -43.36 -6.28
C ALA A 27 -6.13 -42.11 -5.42
N ALA A 28 -5.52 -42.23 -4.23
CA ALA A 28 -5.20 -41.12 -3.36
C ALA A 28 -4.61 -39.94 -4.18
N ASN A 29 -5.26 -38.81 -4.12
CA ASN A 29 -4.82 -37.57 -4.76
C ASN A 29 -3.52 -37.10 -4.10
N PRO A 30 -2.33 -37.21 -4.71
CA PRO A 30 -1.13 -36.66 -4.09
C PRO A 30 -1.28 -35.15 -4.15
N ALA A 31 -1.48 -34.56 -2.98
CA ALA A 31 -1.42 -33.09 -2.83
C ALA A 31 -0.19 -32.62 -3.58
N LYS A 32 -0.39 -31.88 -4.69
CA LYS A 32 0.68 -31.23 -5.42
C LYS A 32 1.38 -30.29 -4.44
N LYS A 33 2.47 -30.74 -3.84
CA LYS A 33 3.40 -29.85 -3.12
C LYS A 33 3.77 -28.78 -4.11
N LYS A 34 3.25 -27.56 -3.92
CA LYS A 34 3.75 -26.37 -4.63
C LYS A 34 5.23 -26.33 -4.38
N LYS A 35 6.03 -26.58 -5.42
CA LYS A 35 7.47 -26.40 -5.41
C LYS A 35 7.69 -24.96 -4.96
N ALA A 36 8.38 -24.76 -3.85
CA ALA A 36 8.73 -23.43 -3.38
C ALA A 36 9.52 -22.79 -4.54
N GLU A 37 8.94 -21.79 -5.19
CA GLU A 37 9.67 -20.97 -6.15
C GLU A 37 10.80 -20.32 -5.36
N THR A 38 12.04 -20.66 -5.67
CA THR A 38 13.21 -19.95 -5.19
C THR A 38 13.14 -18.56 -5.83
N LYS A 39 12.62 -17.60 -5.08
CA LYS A 39 12.62 -16.21 -5.52
C LYS A 39 14.06 -15.77 -5.66
N GLU A 40 14.43 -15.34 -6.87
CA GLU A 40 15.69 -14.63 -7.09
C GLU A 40 15.79 -13.46 -6.09
N PRO A 41 16.95 -13.25 -5.44
CA PRO A 41 17.10 -12.14 -4.51
C PRO A 41 16.86 -10.81 -5.24
N LEU A 42 16.09 -9.93 -4.62
CA LEU A 42 15.85 -8.60 -5.15
C LEU A 42 17.18 -7.85 -5.29
N LYS A 43 17.36 -7.12 -6.39
CA LYS A 43 18.60 -6.37 -6.65
C LYS A 43 18.81 -5.21 -5.67
N GLY A 44 17.77 -4.80 -4.90
CA GLY A 44 17.87 -3.74 -3.91
C GLY A 44 18.08 -2.33 -4.48
N ASN A 45 17.92 -2.13 -5.79
CA ASN A 45 18.17 -0.85 -6.45
C ASN A 45 17.08 0.19 -6.19
N VAL A 46 15.88 -0.24 -5.81
CA VAL A 46 14.73 0.61 -5.51
C VAL A 46 14.09 0.14 -4.21
N ARG A 47 13.88 1.07 -3.29
CA ARG A 47 13.11 0.83 -2.08
C ARG A 47 11.64 1.07 -2.38
N HIS A 48 10.81 0.09 -2.07
CA HIS A 48 9.38 0.17 -2.31
C HIS A 48 8.62 0.38 -1.01
N SER A 49 7.60 1.23 -1.09
CA SER A 49 6.61 1.43 -0.03
C SER A 49 5.20 1.18 -0.56
N VAL A 50 4.25 1.04 0.35
CA VAL A 50 2.83 0.85 0.02
C VAL A 50 1.94 1.53 1.04
N SER A 51 0.86 2.16 0.58
CA SER A 51 -0.15 2.78 1.44
C SER A 51 -1.13 1.74 1.97
N LYS A 52 -1.26 1.66 3.31
CA LYS A 52 -2.17 0.70 4.00
C LYS A 52 -3.63 0.90 3.62
N TRP A 53 -4.07 2.13 3.44
CA TRP A 53 -5.48 2.43 3.17
C TRP A 53 -6.01 1.83 1.86
N CYS A 54 -5.13 1.51 0.90
CA CYS A 54 -5.51 0.78 -0.31
C CYS A 54 -5.87 -0.70 -0.03
N PHE A 55 -5.57 -1.21 1.16
CA PHE A 55 -5.70 -2.61 1.56
C PHE A 55 -6.43 -2.72 2.90
N GLY A 56 -7.56 -2.00 3.03
CA GLY A 56 -8.34 -1.87 4.26
C GLY A 56 -8.74 -3.19 4.91
N ASP A 57 -9.04 -4.20 4.11
CA ASP A 57 -9.54 -5.50 4.57
C ASP A 57 -8.50 -6.37 5.30
N TYR A 58 -7.20 -6.05 5.15
CA TYR A 58 -6.15 -6.80 5.83
C TYR A 58 -5.85 -6.21 7.21
N PRO A 59 -5.80 -7.00 8.29
CA PRO A 59 -5.20 -6.59 9.55
C PRO A 59 -3.76 -6.13 9.36
N LEU A 60 -3.32 -5.09 10.08
CA LEU A 60 -2.00 -4.48 9.85
C LEU A 60 -0.84 -5.48 10.04
N GLU A 61 -0.90 -6.33 11.06
CA GLU A 61 0.12 -7.36 11.32
C GLU A 61 0.26 -8.35 10.15
N GLU A 62 -0.87 -8.83 9.61
CA GLU A 62 -0.90 -9.72 8.45
C GLU A 62 -0.35 -9.00 7.20
N PHE A 63 -0.75 -7.74 7.00
CA PHE A 63 -0.30 -6.93 5.89
C PHE A 63 1.22 -6.69 5.92
N CYS A 64 1.80 -6.46 7.11
CA CYS A 64 3.25 -6.40 7.29
C CYS A 64 3.94 -7.69 6.81
N GLY A 65 3.40 -8.85 7.17
CA GLY A 65 3.91 -10.14 6.71
C GLY A 65 3.88 -10.30 5.19
N ILE A 66 2.78 -9.89 4.55
CA ILE A 66 2.63 -9.90 3.09
C ILE A 66 3.68 -8.98 2.44
N CYS A 67 3.78 -7.73 2.92
CA CYS A 67 4.73 -6.75 2.41
C CYS A 67 6.18 -7.27 2.47
N LYS A 68 6.58 -7.80 3.62
CA LYS A 68 7.91 -8.38 3.82
C LYS A 68 8.19 -9.53 2.87
N ASN A 69 7.22 -10.43 2.66
CA ASN A 69 7.36 -11.59 1.78
C ASN A 69 7.57 -11.22 0.31
N ILE A 70 7.07 -10.07 -0.14
CA ILE A 70 7.23 -9.60 -1.52
C ILE A 70 8.35 -8.56 -1.68
N GLY A 71 9.05 -8.22 -0.58
CA GLY A 71 10.21 -7.32 -0.61
C GLY A 71 9.86 -5.83 -0.52
N ILE A 72 8.67 -5.47 -0.02
CA ILE A 72 8.34 -4.09 0.35
C ILE A 72 8.98 -3.79 1.69
N GLU A 73 9.64 -2.63 1.81
CA GLU A 73 10.40 -2.24 2.99
C GLU A 73 9.63 -1.28 3.92
N SER A 74 8.56 -0.67 3.43
CA SER A 74 7.83 0.38 4.15
C SER A 74 6.33 0.35 3.90
N ILE A 75 5.56 0.71 4.95
CA ILE A 75 4.12 0.95 4.84
C ILE A 75 3.87 2.41 5.17
N GLU A 76 3.12 3.10 4.32
CA GLU A 76 2.90 4.54 4.39
C GLU A 76 1.53 4.92 4.92
N LEU A 77 1.40 6.19 5.32
CA LEU A 77 0.17 6.87 5.72
C LEU A 77 -0.51 6.19 6.91
N LEU A 78 0.30 5.86 7.89
CA LEU A 78 -0.12 5.29 9.17
C LEU A 78 -0.07 6.33 10.28
N ASP A 79 -1.02 6.22 11.22
CA ASP A 79 -1.08 7.03 12.42
C ASP A 79 -0.06 6.56 13.48
N PRO A 80 0.28 7.41 14.47
CA PRO A 80 1.25 7.08 15.52
C PRO A 80 1.01 5.76 16.25
N LYS A 81 -0.25 5.39 16.46
CA LYS A 81 -0.65 4.13 17.12
C LYS A 81 -0.22 2.87 16.36
N ASP A 82 -0.04 2.98 15.05
CA ASP A 82 0.24 1.85 14.15
C ASP A 82 1.73 1.67 13.87
N TRP A 83 2.57 2.71 14.07
CA TRP A 83 4.00 2.66 13.79
C TRP A 83 4.74 1.54 14.53
N PRO A 84 4.48 1.28 15.84
CA PRO A 84 5.16 0.19 16.54
C PRO A 84 4.91 -1.19 15.95
N VAL A 85 3.72 -1.43 15.39
CA VAL A 85 3.38 -2.71 14.73
C VAL A 85 4.26 -2.91 13.51
N VAL A 86 4.40 -1.89 12.66
CA VAL A 86 5.21 -1.94 11.44
C VAL A 86 6.69 -2.16 11.79
N GLN A 87 7.22 -1.39 12.74
CA GLN A 87 8.61 -1.47 13.18
C GLN A 87 8.95 -2.82 13.81
N LYS A 88 8.06 -3.37 14.64
CA LYS A 88 8.20 -4.72 15.22
C LYS A 88 8.32 -5.81 14.14
N ASN A 89 7.67 -5.63 13.00
CA ASN A 89 7.76 -6.54 11.86
C ASN A 89 9.00 -6.31 10.98
N GLY A 90 9.89 -5.39 11.36
CA GLY A 90 11.13 -5.08 10.63
C GLY A 90 10.90 -4.29 9.35
N LEU A 91 9.77 -3.57 9.26
CA LEU A 91 9.46 -2.59 8.22
C LEU A 91 9.60 -1.17 8.79
N THR A 92 9.63 -0.17 7.92
CA THR A 92 9.59 1.25 8.32
C THR A 92 8.30 1.93 7.85
N VAL A 93 8.12 3.18 8.28
CA VAL A 93 7.04 4.06 7.81
C VAL A 93 7.70 5.21 7.04
N ALA A 94 7.72 5.13 5.71
CA ALA A 94 8.41 6.11 4.88
C ALA A 94 7.71 7.47 4.86
N MET A 95 6.39 7.49 5.05
CA MET A 95 5.57 8.69 5.15
C MET A 95 4.53 8.51 6.27
N CYS A 96 4.64 9.28 7.33
CA CYS A 96 3.72 9.27 8.46
C CYS A 96 2.45 10.08 8.15
N GLN A 97 1.37 9.72 8.82
CA GLN A 97 0.15 10.49 8.95
C GLN A 97 -0.12 10.74 10.44
N GLY A 98 -1.15 11.48 10.78
CA GLY A 98 -1.56 11.71 12.16
C GLY A 98 -1.62 13.18 12.55
N ALA A 99 -1.21 14.08 11.64
CA ALA A 99 -1.38 15.52 11.76
C ALA A 99 -2.30 16.05 10.66
N GLY A 100 -2.74 17.28 10.84
CA GLY A 100 -3.59 17.97 9.88
C GLY A 100 -5.07 17.64 10.02
N LEU A 101 -5.87 18.16 9.10
CA LEU A 101 -7.34 18.13 9.10
C LEU A 101 -7.91 17.33 7.93
N GLY A 102 -7.12 16.42 7.37
CA GLY A 102 -7.43 15.64 6.19
C GLY A 102 -7.04 16.36 4.88
N ILE A 103 -7.30 15.71 3.74
CA ILE A 103 -6.84 16.15 2.42
C ILE A 103 -7.48 17.47 1.98
N ASP A 104 -8.73 17.67 2.37
CA ASP A 104 -9.56 18.79 1.88
C ASP A 104 -9.32 20.11 2.61
N ARG A 105 -8.86 20.03 3.86
CA ARG A 105 -8.63 21.16 4.76
C ARG A 105 -7.14 21.29 5.02
N GLY A 106 -6.51 22.29 4.40
CA GLY A 106 -5.06 22.43 4.44
C GLY A 106 -4.61 23.88 4.45
N PHE A 107 -3.33 24.10 4.27
CA PHE A 107 -2.67 25.39 4.44
C PHE A 107 -3.05 26.46 3.42
N ASN A 108 -3.78 26.13 2.36
CA ASN A 108 -4.32 27.12 1.43
C ASN A 108 -5.50 27.93 2.01
N ASP A 109 -6.02 27.55 3.20
CA ASP A 109 -7.01 28.36 3.93
C ASP A 109 -6.37 28.93 5.21
N PRO A 110 -6.03 30.23 5.23
CA PRO A 110 -5.40 30.90 6.37
C PRO A 110 -6.19 30.80 7.68
N LYS A 111 -7.51 30.56 7.62
CA LYS A 111 -8.35 30.41 8.81
C LYS A 111 -8.07 29.10 9.57
N LEU A 112 -7.41 28.16 8.93
CA LEU A 112 -7.07 26.86 9.48
C LEU A 112 -5.63 26.81 10.01
N HIS A 113 -4.80 27.83 9.79
CA HIS A 113 -3.38 27.81 10.12
C HIS A 113 -3.11 27.48 11.58
N ASP A 114 -3.77 28.16 12.53
CA ASP A 114 -3.53 27.93 13.96
C ASP A 114 -3.85 26.48 14.36
N GLU A 115 -4.98 25.93 13.86
CA GLU A 115 -5.38 24.55 14.13
C GLU A 115 -4.43 23.55 13.48
N LEU A 116 -4.00 23.82 12.24
CA LEU A 116 -3.04 22.99 11.52
C LEU A 116 -1.68 22.98 12.20
N VAL A 117 -1.14 24.15 12.52
CA VAL A 117 0.16 24.29 13.20
C VAL A 117 0.16 23.52 14.51
N ALA A 118 -0.84 23.74 15.36
CA ALA A 118 -0.96 23.02 16.63
C ALA A 118 -1.02 21.49 16.43
N SER A 119 -1.71 21.01 15.39
CA SER A 119 -1.77 19.59 15.05
C SER A 119 -0.40 19.03 14.66
N TYR A 120 0.36 19.75 13.83
CA TYR A 120 1.71 19.33 13.42
C TYR A 120 2.70 19.38 14.59
N GLU A 121 2.68 20.42 15.41
CA GLU A 121 3.52 20.55 16.61
C GLU A 121 3.30 19.39 17.59
N ALA A 122 2.08 18.87 17.69
CA ALA A 122 1.78 17.72 18.54
C ALA A 122 2.32 16.40 17.99
N VAL A 123 2.42 16.23 16.67
CA VAL A 123 2.80 14.96 16.04
C VAL A 123 4.28 14.89 15.66
N ILE A 124 4.92 16.00 15.28
CA ILE A 124 6.33 16.04 14.88
C ILE A 124 7.26 15.42 15.95
N PRO A 125 7.12 15.71 17.26
CA PRO A 125 7.94 15.07 18.28
C PRO A 125 7.75 13.54 18.34
N GLN A 126 6.54 13.04 18.06
CA GLN A 126 6.25 11.61 18.05
C GLN A 126 6.95 10.92 16.86
N VAL A 127 6.93 11.55 15.69
CA VAL A 127 7.65 11.08 14.48
C VAL A 127 9.15 10.96 14.80
N ALA A 128 9.73 12.00 15.39
CA ALA A 128 11.15 12.02 15.78
C ALA A 128 11.47 10.94 16.83
N ALA A 129 10.63 10.80 17.86
CA ALA A 129 10.82 9.79 18.90
C ALA A 129 10.72 8.35 18.36
N ALA A 130 9.92 8.14 17.33
CA ALA A 130 9.82 6.85 16.63
C ALA A 130 10.98 6.59 15.65
N GLY A 131 11.91 7.52 15.48
CA GLY A 131 13.02 7.42 14.51
C GLY A 131 12.54 7.52 13.05
N LEU A 132 11.38 8.13 12.81
CA LEU A 132 10.81 8.37 11.49
C LEU A 132 11.16 9.80 11.03
N THR A 133 11.04 10.07 9.73
CA THR A 133 11.59 11.31 9.15
C THR A 133 10.59 12.16 8.37
N ASN A 134 9.50 11.57 7.90
CA ASN A 134 8.59 12.27 7.01
C ASN A 134 7.16 12.25 7.57
N LEU A 135 6.51 13.40 7.55
CA LEU A 135 5.11 13.57 7.92
C LEU A 135 4.40 14.26 6.77
N ILE A 136 3.27 13.69 6.32
CA ILE A 136 2.53 14.24 5.20
C ILE A 136 1.85 15.55 5.57
N CYS A 137 1.83 16.49 4.61
CA CYS A 137 1.15 17.77 4.70
C CYS A 137 0.27 17.99 3.47
N PHE A 138 -0.86 18.65 3.64
CA PHE A 138 -1.79 18.95 2.57
C PHE A 138 -2.06 20.44 2.44
N SER A 139 -2.05 20.92 1.19
CA SER A 139 -2.48 22.29 0.87
C SER A 139 -3.99 22.48 1.02
N GLY A 140 -4.79 21.44 0.87
CA GLY A 140 -6.25 21.53 0.89
C GLY A 140 -6.88 21.66 -0.51
N LYS A 141 -8.20 21.73 -0.55
CA LYS A 141 -8.97 21.96 -1.79
C LYS A 141 -8.81 23.39 -2.29
N ARG A 142 -8.83 23.55 -3.61
CA ARG A 142 -8.74 24.88 -4.27
C ARG A 142 -9.83 25.86 -3.83
N ASN A 143 -11.07 25.43 -3.63
CA ASN A 143 -12.21 26.24 -3.16
C ASN A 143 -12.40 27.59 -3.88
N GLY A 144 -12.14 27.61 -5.20
CA GLY A 144 -12.26 28.85 -6.00
C GLY A 144 -11.04 29.77 -5.97
N LEU A 145 -9.98 29.45 -5.22
CA LEU A 145 -8.72 30.20 -5.24
C LEU A 145 -8.03 30.09 -6.59
N THR A 146 -7.34 31.16 -7.01
CA THR A 146 -6.35 31.10 -8.07
C THR A 146 -5.12 30.31 -7.60
N ASP A 147 -4.27 29.86 -8.52
CA ASP A 147 -3.04 29.16 -8.15
C ASP A 147 -2.12 30.04 -7.30
N LEU A 148 -2.02 31.33 -7.65
CA LEU A 148 -1.23 32.31 -6.90
C LEU A 148 -1.75 32.50 -5.47
N GLN A 149 -3.05 32.71 -5.30
CA GLN A 149 -3.67 32.84 -3.98
C GLN A 149 -3.48 31.58 -3.12
N GLY A 150 -3.64 30.38 -3.71
CA GLY A 150 -3.41 29.15 -2.99
C GLY A 150 -1.96 28.97 -2.56
N TRP A 151 -1.02 29.40 -3.38
CA TRP A 151 0.40 29.39 -3.06
C TRP A 151 0.75 30.38 -1.95
N GLU A 152 0.38 31.66 -2.12
CA GLU A 152 0.61 32.72 -1.12
C GLU A 152 0.02 32.36 0.26
N ASN A 153 -1.12 31.68 0.27
CA ASN A 153 -1.74 31.22 1.52
C ASN A 153 -0.98 30.06 2.20
N CYS A 154 -0.17 29.32 1.47
CA CYS A 154 0.61 28.19 2.01
C CYS A 154 2.01 28.60 2.50
N GLU A 155 2.46 29.83 2.22
CA GLU A 155 3.72 30.39 2.70
C GLU A 155 3.65 30.86 4.16
#